data_fe53a9464ac2ac8b0623bd5018242d42
#
_entry.id   fe53a9464ac2ac8b0623bd5018242d42
#
_cell.length_a   1.000
_cell.length_b   1.000
_cell.length_c   1.000
_cell.angle_alpha   90.00
_cell.angle_beta   90.00
_cell.angle_gamma   90.00
#
_symmetry.space_group_name_H-M   'P 1'
#
loop_
_entity.id
_entity.type
_entity.pdbx_description
1 polymer ?
#
loop_
_entity_poly.entity_id
_entity_poly.type
_entity_poly.pdbx_seq_one_letter_code
_entity_poly.pdbx_strand_id
1 'polypeptide(L)'
;MTYLQTSSGPNAGNVVLWMQPDGTLNPSPTPTEEPDPSDSGPSYWLARTIWALGEGYAAFRTADPAFAGFLRARLDLALDAVDRQVLDPRYGTYQVVDGLRWPAWLIVDGADASSEALYGLVAYVHAGGDTRARRDLTRLASGIAAMPLGDARHWPFGAIMPWAQSRSVWHAWADQMAGALAEAGQTLDRGDWTGVAVGEAGRFTPHLLAQGGAENGWLPAPTDRTQIAYGADATLQNLLRTARAAGRPAFRDLAGIAAAWYFGNNPAGVAMYDPATGRTFDGISPDGTVNRNSGAESTIHGLLSMLALDARPDVAARARLAGRRAQVTWQLVEAEAGQLTGAASVVTPASAWTGESAWSGGSYVQLGPGGRVTNTLTLPVSGRYLLLPVFDRQQLEPGSVGTRHALDGVGAGVVDHGGAGPQGVTATPGYLTVATAPAAPKAAAGPAAPLSAYAGDGPVARLDAVLVQPEVEWLVLGGGRGGQALLRSFARSPRTRAVTLEGTGPTLARAYDQRGTLVATVTSASGTVAAPVAPGGFTLVTR
;
A
#
# COMPACT_ATOMS: atom_id res chain seq x y z
N MET A 1 27.61 8.12 12.25
CA MET A 1 26.66 8.10 13.38
C MET A 1 27.01 9.08 14.48
N THR A 2 28.18 9.01 15.13
CA THR A 2 28.52 9.94 16.23
C THR A 2 28.37 11.42 15.88
N TYR A 3 28.59 11.78 14.64
CA TYR A 3 28.47 13.15 14.16
C TYR A 3 27.04 13.54 13.81
N LEU A 4 26.25 12.61 13.29
CA LEU A 4 24.88 12.88 12.83
C LEU A 4 23.81 12.66 13.92
N GLN A 5 24.09 11.87 14.95
CA GLN A 5 23.18 11.62 16.06
C GLN A 5 23.46 12.58 17.21
N THR A 6 22.47 13.35 17.61
CA THR A 6 22.55 14.28 18.73
C THR A 6 22.79 13.52 20.03
N SER A 7 23.82 13.91 20.80
CA SER A 7 24.24 13.17 21.97
C SER A 7 23.76 13.75 23.31
N SER A 8 23.18 14.96 23.30
CA SER A 8 22.75 15.67 24.52
C SER A 8 21.62 16.65 24.23
N GLY A 9 21.01 17.18 25.28
CA GLY A 9 19.93 18.15 25.20
C GLY A 9 18.57 17.53 24.88
N PRO A 10 17.55 18.34 24.57
CA PRO A 10 16.18 17.87 24.33
C PRO A 10 16.05 16.94 23.12
N ASN A 11 16.94 17.07 22.14
CA ASN A 11 16.97 16.27 20.92
C ASN A 11 17.94 15.08 20.98
N ALA A 12 18.49 14.77 22.17
CA ALA A 12 19.40 13.63 22.33
C ALA A 12 18.77 12.34 21.79
N GLY A 13 19.52 11.63 20.94
CA GLY A 13 19.09 10.39 20.29
C GLY A 13 18.48 10.59 18.89
N ASN A 14 17.95 11.77 18.58
CA ASN A 14 17.51 12.10 17.21
C ASN A 14 18.71 12.24 16.27
N VAL A 15 18.45 12.18 14.98
CA VAL A 15 19.47 12.33 13.94
C VAL A 15 19.21 13.56 13.09
N VAL A 16 20.30 14.21 12.68
CA VAL A 16 20.26 15.32 11.74
C VAL A 16 20.00 14.75 10.34
N LEU A 17 19.02 15.32 9.65
CA LEU A 17 18.62 14.90 8.32
C LEU A 17 19.67 15.26 7.26
N TRP A 18 20.31 16.40 7.40
CA TRP A 18 21.13 17.00 6.36
C TRP A 18 22.51 17.43 6.88
N MET A 19 23.52 17.14 6.09
CA MET A 19 24.87 17.66 6.24
C MET A 19 25.23 18.46 4.98
N GLN A 20 25.65 19.71 5.16
CA GLN A 20 26.10 20.57 4.09
C GLN A 20 27.39 20.03 3.43
N PRO A 21 27.72 20.43 2.18
CA PRO A 21 28.93 19.97 1.52
C PRO A 21 30.24 20.29 2.27
N ASP A 22 30.26 21.33 3.08
CA ASP A 22 31.40 21.70 3.94
C ASP A 22 31.47 20.90 5.26
N GLY A 23 30.51 19.97 5.48
CA GLY A 23 30.42 19.17 6.68
C GLY A 23 29.61 19.81 7.80
N THR A 24 29.08 21.01 7.64
CA THR A 24 28.23 21.67 8.63
C THR A 24 26.90 20.93 8.75
N LEU A 25 26.47 20.66 9.98
CA LEU A 25 25.16 20.09 10.27
C LEU A 25 24.11 21.19 10.37
N ASN A 26 22.91 20.85 10.00
CA ASN A 26 21.77 21.70 10.24
C ASN A 26 20.94 21.11 11.40
N PRO A 27 21.23 21.48 12.66
CA PRO A 27 20.74 20.77 13.85
C PRO A 27 19.39 21.26 14.37
N SER A 28 18.76 22.18 13.68
CA SER A 28 17.50 22.78 14.18
C SER A 28 16.34 21.80 14.07
N PRO A 29 15.57 21.53 15.13
CA PRO A 29 14.32 20.80 15.06
C PRO A 29 13.18 21.62 14.41
N THR A 30 13.38 22.94 14.28
CA THR A 30 12.47 23.87 13.61
C THR A 30 13.25 24.63 12.56
N PRO A 31 13.42 24.08 11.36
CA PRO A 31 14.20 24.72 10.30
C PRO A 31 13.54 26.02 9.86
N THR A 32 14.38 26.99 9.58
CA THR A 32 13.95 28.32 9.10
C THR A 32 14.24 28.52 7.62
N GLU A 33 14.86 27.52 6.97
CA GLU A 33 15.28 27.55 5.57
C GLU A 33 14.58 26.48 4.76
N GLU A 34 14.24 26.78 3.53
CA GLU A 34 13.68 25.83 2.57
C GLU A 34 14.76 25.38 1.57
N PRO A 35 14.81 24.08 1.20
CA PRO A 35 14.02 22.99 1.77
C PRO A 35 14.45 22.69 3.20
N ASP A 36 13.49 22.21 4.01
CA ASP A 36 13.75 21.82 5.39
C ASP A 36 14.83 20.72 5.47
N PRO A 37 16.08 21.05 5.83
CA PRO A 37 17.18 20.08 5.77
C PRO A 37 17.39 19.34 7.06
N SER A 38 16.75 19.74 8.16
CA SER A 38 17.08 19.22 9.46
C SER A 38 15.86 18.96 10.31
N ASP A 39 15.42 17.75 10.27
CA ASP A 39 14.46 17.29 11.23
C ASP A 39 15.19 16.52 12.34
N SER A 40 15.38 17.18 13.50
CA SER A 40 15.93 16.56 14.71
C SER A 40 14.82 16.00 15.61
N GLY A 41 13.59 15.85 15.10
CA GLY A 41 12.46 15.32 15.81
C GLY A 41 12.35 13.80 15.75
N PRO A 42 11.25 13.24 16.28
CA PRO A 42 10.89 11.83 16.13
C PRO A 42 10.38 11.57 14.71
N SER A 43 11.29 11.45 13.77
CA SER A 43 11.06 11.39 12.33
C SER A 43 11.30 9.99 11.76
N TYR A 44 11.07 9.82 10.43
CA TYR A 44 11.49 8.63 9.68
C TYR A 44 12.99 8.34 9.84
N TRP A 45 13.81 9.37 9.95
CA TRP A 45 15.27 9.20 10.12
C TRP A 45 15.64 8.57 11.44
N LEU A 46 14.90 8.88 12.52
CA LEU A 46 15.04 8.18 13.78
C LEU A 46 14.63 6.71 13.65
N ALA A 47 13.52 6.42 12.99
CA ALA A 47 13.03 5.06 12.75
C ALA A 47 14.04 4.22 11.93
N ARG A 48 14.55 4.77 10.82
CA ARG A 48 15.59 4.15 9.97
C ARG A 48 16.91 3.96 10.71
N THR A 49 17.24 4.89 11.60
CA THR A 49 18.40 4.75 12.46
C THR A 49 18.27 3.57 13.42
N ILE A 50 17.09 3.38 14.03
CA ILE A 50 16.82 2.22 14.88
C ILE A 50 16.91 0.93 14.06
N TRP A 51 16.37 0.92 12.83
CA TRP A 51 16.49 -0.23 11.92
C TRP A 51 17.95 -0.59 11.66
N ALA A 52 18.75 0.36 11.19
CA ALA A 52 20.15 0.14 10.86
C ALA A 52 20.99 -0.28 12.07
N LEU A 53 20.76 0.33 13.25
CA LEU A 53 21.51 0.03 14.46
C LEU A 53 21.13 -1.33 15.05
N GLY A 54 19.85 -1.71 15.03
CA GLY A 54 19.38 -3.00 15.51
C GLY A 54 19.89 -4.17 14.67
N GLU A 55 19.76 -4.07 13.34
CA GLU A 55 20.30 -5.06 12.39
C GLU A 55 21.83 -5.12 12.46
N GLY A 56 22.49 -3.95 12.53
CA GLY A 56 23.94 -3.87 12.67
C GLY A 56 24.44 -4.55 13.96
N TYR A 57 23.78 -4.29 15.10
CA TYR A 57 24.11 -4.98 16.35
C TYR A 57 23.99 -6.50 16.20
N ALA A 58 22.88 -6.97 15.65
CA ALA A 58 22.65 -8.39 15.45
C ALA A 58 23.71 -9.04 14.56
N ALA A 59 24.14 -8.34 13.50
CA ALA A 59 25.15 -8.83 12.56
C ALA A 59 26.56 -8.88 13.18
N PHE A 60 26.95 -7.88 13.95
CA PHE A 60 28.33 -7.74 14.45
C PHE A 60 28.57 -8.28 15.85
N ARG A 61 27.52 -8.63 16.63
CA ARG A 61 27.67 -9.00 18.06
C ARG A 61 28.69 -10.11 18.36
N THR A 62 28.93 -11.01 17.43
CA THR A 62 29.90 -12.11 17.55
C THR A 62 31.16 -11.88 16.72
N ALA A 63 31.03 -11.23 15.56
CA ALA A 63 32.15 -11.00 14.65
C ALA A 63 33.04 -9.82 15.11
N ASP A 64 32.45 -8.76 15.66
CA ASP A 64 33.13 -7.60 16.23
C ASP A 64 32.35 -7.06 17.44
N PRO A 65 32.56 -7.64 18.63
CA PRO A 65 31.88 -7.23 19.86
C PRO A 65 32.10 -5.76 20.25
N ALA A 66 33.27 -5.19 19.93
CA ALA A 66 33.57 -3.79 20.24
C ALA A 66 32.70 -2.84 19.37
N PHE A 67 32.61 -3.11 18.07
CA PHE A 67 31.73 -2.37 17.17
C PHE A 67 30.27 -2.58 17.52
N ALA A 68 29.85 -3.79 17.83
CA ALA A 68 28.48 -4.07 18.30
C ALA A 68 28.16 -3.27 19.58
N GLY A 69 29.08 -3.17 20.53
CA GLY A 69 28.92 -2.32 21.71
C GLY A 69 28.73 -0.84 21.37
N PHE A 70 29.46 -0.33 20.39
CA PHE A 70 29.26 1.01 19.86
C PHE A 70 27.85 1.17 19.23
N LEU A 71 27.43 0.24 18.40
CA LEU A 71 26.09 0.27 17.76
C LEU A 71 24.96 0.23 18.80
N ARG A 72 25.12 -0.61 19.84
CA ARG A 72 24.18 -0.67 20.95
C ARG A 72 24.05 0.66 21.67
N ALA A 73 25.18 1.30 22.03
CA ALA A 73 25.14 2.60 22.70
C ALA A 73 24.45 3.68 21.88
N ARG A 74 24.58 3.61 20.55
CA ARG A 74 23.83 4.51 19.63
C ARG A 74 22.34 4.15 19.53
N LEU A 75 22.01 2.86 19.56
CA LEU A 75 20.62 2.39 19.60
C LEU A 75 19.94 2.81 20.91
N ASP A 76 20.62 2.68 22.03
CA ASP A 76 20.08 3.09 23.34
C ASP A 76 19.69 4.58 23.33
N LEU A 77 20.51 5.46 22.74
CA LEU A 77 20.18 6.87 22.55
C LEU A 77 18.94 7.10 21.67
N ALA A 78 18.82 6.33 20.58
CA ALA A 78 17.65 6.43 19.69
C ALA A 78 16.37 5.96 20.38
N LEU A 79 16.45 4.89 21.17
CA LEU A 79 15.32 4.41 21.97
C LEU A 79 14.95 5.41 23.08
N ASP A 80 15.95 6.08 23.73
CA ASP A 80 15.68 7.18 24.67
C ASP A 80 14.88 8.31 24.01
N ALA A 81 15.17 8.62 22.75
CA ALA A 81 14.43 9.61 21.99
C ALA A 81 12.98 9.18 21.71
N VAL A 82 12.78 7.94 21.26
CA VAL A 82 11.44 7.40 20.99
C VAL A 82 10.61 7.31 22.27
N ASP A 83 11.16 6.82 23.36
CA ASP A 83 10.47 6.78 24.65
C ASP A 83 10.03 8.17 25.07
N ARG A 84 10.96 9.11 25.14
CA ARG A 84 10.71 10.47 25.62
C ARG A 84 9.72 11.26 24.74
N GLN A 85 9.81 11.11 23.41
CA GLN A 85 9.06 11.97 22.48
C GLN A 85 7.77 11.34 22.00
N VAL A 86 7.67 10.01 21.97
CA VAL A 86 6.56 9.28 21.35
C VAL A 86 5.84 8.38 22.34
N LEU A 87 6.55 7.41 22.94
CA LEU A 87 5.91 6.34 23.67
C LEU A 87 5.44 6.74 25.07
N ASP A 88 6.30 7.35 25.88
CA ASP A 88 5.93 7.68 27.26
C ASP A 88 4.83 8.73 27.38
N PRO A 89 4.82 9.79 26.53
CA PRO A 89 3.74 10.77 26.62
C PRO A 89 2.43 10.32 25.98
N ARG A 90 2.44 9.37 25.03
CA ARG A 90 1.28 9.08 24.19
C ARG A 90 0.78 7.64 24.22
N TYR A 91 1.58 6.67 24.70
CA TYR A 91 1.17 5.28 24.66
C TYR A 91 -0.15 5.02 25.37
N GLY A 92 -1.07 4.33 24.68
CA GLY A 92 -2.42 4.05 25.17
C GLY A 92 -3.42 5.19 24.97
N THR A 93 -2.98 6.34 24.44
CA THR A 93 -3.88 7.43 24.04
C THR A 93 -4.33 7.25 22.59
N TYR A 94 -5.44 7.87 22.24
CA TYR A 94 -6.03 7.76 20.91
C TYR A 94 -6.45 9.12 20.41
N GLN A 95 -6.36 9.29 19.11
CA GLN A 95 -6.92 10.41 18.38
C GLN A 95 -8.15 9.96 17.58
N VAL A 96 -9.05 10.88 17.31
CA VAL A 96 -10.20 10.63 16.44
C VAL A 96 -9.98 11.38 15.13
N VAL A 97 -9.96 10.64 14.04
CA VAL A 97 -9.75 11.17 12.69
C VAL A 97 -10.87 10.64 11.81
N ASP A 98 -11.68 11.53 11.28
CA ASP A 98 -12.81 11.21 10.39
C ASP A 98 -13.73 10.12 10.95
N GLY A 99 -14.01 10.18 12.25
CA GLY A 99 -14.82 9.21 12.97
C GLY A 99 -14.12 7.92 13.35
N LEU A 100 -12.84 7.73 12.99
CA LEU A 100 -12.05 6.58 13.42
C LEU A 100 -11.22 6.92 14.65
N ARG A 101 -11.13 5.96 15.57
CA ARG A 101 -10.28 6.05 16.75
C ARG A 101 -8.95 5.34 16.46
N TRP A 102 -7.88 6.11 16.30
CA TRP A 102 -6.56 5.61 15.95
C TRP A 102 -5.50 5.88 17.03
N PRO A 103 -4.41 5.07 17.08
CA PRO A 103 -3.34 5.24 18.05
C PRO A 103 -2.63 6.58 17.85
N ALA A 104 -2.31 7.28 18.96
CA ALA A 104 -1.59 8.54 18.92
C ALA A 104 -0.09 8.38 19.27
N TRP A 105 0.43 7.15 19.36
CA TRP A 105 1.80 6.83 19.81
C TRP A 105 2.67 6.21 18.72
N LEU A 106 2.39 6.48 17.46
CA LEU A 106 3.24 6.09 16.34
C LEU A 106 4.28 7.20 16.05
N ILE A 107 5.44 6.83 15.57
CA ILE A 107 6.48 7.79 15.16
C ILE A 107 5.91 8.63 14.00
N VAL A 108 5.88 9.95 14.13
CA VAL A 108 5.28 10.90 13.16
C VAL A 108 3.81 10.58 12.82
N ASP A 109 3.05 10.02 13.79
CA ASP A 109 1.72 9.47 13.55
C ASP A 109 1.69 8.40 12.42
N GLY A 110 2.84 7.85 12.05
CA GLY A 110 3.04 6.93 10.92
C GLY A 110 3.20 5.48 11.35
N ALA A 111 2.31 4.61 10.87
CA ALA A 111 2.48 3.16 10.96
C ALA A 111 3.65 2.70 10.09
N ASP A 112 3.86 3.35 8.96
CA ASP A 112 4.96 3.19 8.02
C ASP A 112 6.31 3.49 8.67
N ALA A 113 6.52 4.71 9.20
CA ALA A 113 7.74 5.07 9.93
C ALA A 113 7.99 4.13 11.11
N SER A 114 6.94 3.85 11.91
CA SER A 114 7.05 2.93 13.05
C SER A 114 7.44 1.51 12.63
N SER A 115 7.04 1.05 11.43
CA SER A 115 7.38 -0.27 10.91
C SER A 115 8.87 -0.44 10.61
N GLU A 116 9.53 0.63 10.16
CA GLU A 116 10.98 0.64 9.97
C GLU A 116 11.72 0.43 11.29
N ALA A 117 11.29 1.12 12.37
CA ALA A 117 11.85 0.92 13.69
C ALA A 117 11.62 -0.51 14.23
N LEU A 118 10.47 -1.12 13.89
CA LEU A 118 10.19 -2.49 14.31
C LEU A 118 11.22 -3.50 13.79
N TYR A 119 11.68 -3.37 12.55
CA TYR A 119 12.71 -4.28 12.02
C TYR A 119 13.99 -4.26 12.87
N GLY A 120 14.46 -3.07 13.22
CA GLY A 120 15.63 -2.94 14.08
C GLY A 120 15.40 -3.51 15.49
N LEU A 121 14.23 -3.24 16.07
CA LEU A 121 13.87 -3.77 17.39
C LEU A 121 13.74 -5.30 17.37
N VAL A 122 13.12 -5.89 16.33
CA VAL A 122 13.04 -7.34 16.16
C VAL A 122 14.45 -7.95 16.09
N ALA A 123 15.32 -7.41 15.23
CA ALA A 123 16.70 -7.89 15.09
C ALA A 123 17.47 -7.80 16.41
N TYR A 124 17.36 -6.68 17.13
CA TYR A 124 18.02 -6.47 18.42
C TYR A 124 17.50 -7.43 19.49
N VAL A 125 16.16 -7.61 19.60
CA VAL A 125 15.56 -8.55 20.56
C VAL A 125 15.98 -9.99 20.29
N HIS A 126 16.02 -10.43 19.03
CA HIS A 126 16.54 -11.75 18.66
C HIS A 126 18.02 -11.93 18.99
N ALA A 127 18.79 -10.85 18.94
CA ALA A 127 20.20 -10.84 19.29
C ALA A 127 20.46 -10.80 20.81
N GLY A 128 19.42 -10.91 21.64
CA GLY A 128 19.52 -10.87 23.11
C GLY A 128 19.32 -9.48 23.70
N GLY A 129 18.60 -8.60 22.98
CA GLY A 129 18.22 -7.27 23.44
C GLY A 129 17.41 -7.28 24.74
N ASP A 130 17.40 -6.16 25.41
CA ASP A 130 16.88 -6.00 26.76
C ASP A 130 15.34 -5.92 26.84
N THR A 131 14.82 -5.82 28.07
CA THR A 131 13.38 -5.72 28.34
C THR A 131 12.77 -4.43 27.82
N ARG A 132 13.54 -3.34 27.70
CA ARG A 132 13.12 -2.07 27.11
C ARG A 132 12.82 -2.24 25.63
N ALA A 133 13.75 -2.75 24.84
CA ALA A 133 13.55 -2.98 23.42
C ALA A 133 12.32 -3.86 23.15
N ARG A 134 12.11 -4.89 23.98
CA ARG A 134 10.91 -5.75 23.91
C ARG A 134 9.62 -5.00 24.23
N ARG A 135 9.64 -4.08 25.21
CA ARG A 135 8.52 -3.21 25.56
C ARG A 135 8.18 -2.27 24.40
N ASP A 136 9.19 -1.61 23.83
CA ASP A 136 9.01 -0.61 22.76
C ASP A 136 8.55 -1.28 21.46
N LEU A 137 9.10 -2.46 21.12
CA LEU A 137 8.60 -3.33 20.07
C LEU A 137 7.09 -3.64 20.27
N THR A 138 6.70 -3.99 21.50
CA THR A 138 5.29 -4.30 21.83
C THR A 138 4.39 -3.07 21.61
N ARG A 139 4.83 -1.91 22.09
CA ARG A 139 4.06 -0.66 22.02
C ARG A 139 3.85 -0.21 20.57
N LEU A 140 4.91 -0.13 19.76
CA LEU A 140 4.82 0.27 18.36
C LEU A 140 4.01 -0.74 17.53
N ALA A 141 4.27 -2.05 17.70
CA ALA A 141 3.52 -3.09 16.99
C ALA A 141 2.02 -3.06 17.33
N SER A 142 1.64 -2.78 18.58
CA SER A 142 0.23 -2.64 18.95
C SER A 142 -0.45 -1.47 18.25
N GLY A 143 0.27 -0.38 17.99
CA GLY A 143 -0.22 0.76 17.22
C GLY A 143 -0.44 0.41 15.75
N ILE A 144 0.55 -0.18 15.09
CA ILE A 144 0.44 -0.61 13.69
C ILE A 144 -0.71 -1.62 13.52
N ALA A 145 -0.86 -2.56 14.45
CA ALA A 145 -1.90 -3.57 14.39
C ALA A 145 -3.34 -2.99 14.47
N ALA A 146 -3.50 -1.75 14.88
CA ALA A 146 -4.78 -1.05 14.96
C ALA A 146 -5.12 -0.27 13.67
N MET A 147 -4.25 -0.24 12.66
CA MET A 147 -4.38 0.60 11.46
C MET A 147 -5.04 -0.07 10.23
N PRO A 148 -5.39 -1.38 10.17
CA PRO A 148 -6.03 -1.95 8.99
C PRO A 148 -7.41 -1.35 8.73
N LEU A 149 -7.72 -1.11 7.45
CA LEU A 149 -9.05 -0.68 7.00
C LEU A 149 -9.57 -1.55 5.87
N GLY A 150 -10.90 -1.50 5.71
CA GLY A 150 -11.58 -2.24 4.66
C GLY A 150 -11.56 -3.77 4.85
N ASP A 151 -12.01 -4.46 3.83
CA ASP A 151 -12.03 -5.92 3.77
C ASP A 151 -11.84 -6.41 2.32
N ALA A 152 -12.12 -7.68 2.04
CA ALA A 152 -11.93 -8.25 0.71
C ALA A 152 -12.70 -7.53 -0.43
N ARG A 153 -13.68 -6.66 -0.11
CA ARG A 153 -14.55 -5.97 -1.09
C ARG A 153 -14.65 -4.46 -0.87
N HIS A 154 -14.31 -3.98 0.30
CA HIS A 154 -14.41 -2.58 0.66
C HIS A 154 -13.02 -1.96 0.73
N TRP A 155 -12.86 -0.84 0.03
CA TRP A 155 -11.63 -0.07 0.02
C TRP A 155 -11.17 0.26 1.47
N PRO A 156 -9.90 0.24 1.78
CA PRO A 156 -8.72 -0.10 0.98
C PRO A 156 -8.35 -1.60 1.01
N PHE A 157 -9.32 -2.48 1.00
CA PHE A 157 -9.19 -3.93 0.83
C PHE A 157 -8.38 -4.65 1.91
N GLY A 158 -8.33 -4.09 3.10
CA GLY A 158 -7.60 -4.64 4.25
C GLY A 158 -6.14 -4.22 4.31
N ALA A 159 -5.76 -3.15 3.63
CA ALA A 159 -4.47 -2.50 3.79
C ALA A 159 -4.28 -1.97 5.21
N ILE A 160 -3.06 -2.01 5.71
CA ILE A 160 -2.66 -1.27 6.90
C ILE A 160 -2.42 0.18 6.45
N MET A 161 -3.15 1.13 7.05
CA MET A 161 -3.02 2.53 6.65
C MET A 161 -1.73 3.13 7.20
N PRO A 162 -0.96 3.84 6.35
CA PRO A 162 0.37 4.32 6.75
C PRO A 162 0.32 5.48 7.75
N TRP A 163 -0.71 6.32 7.69
CA TRP A 163 -0.74 7.58 8.43
C TRP A 163 -2.01 7.75 9.27
N ALA A 164 -1.85 7.93 10.57
CA ALA A 164 -2.96 8.03 11.52
C ALA A 164 -3.70 9.38 11.49
N GLN A 165 -3.31 10.32 10.63
CA GLN A 165 -4.01 11.58 10.40
C GLN A 165 -4.95 11.53 9.19
N SER A 166 -4.96 10.42 8.43
CA SER A 166 -5.84 10.24 7.28
C SER A 166 -6.32 8.80 7.16
N ARG A 167 -7.62 8.61 7.02
CA ARG A 167 -8.20 7.31 6.66
C ARG A 167 -8.22 7.04 5.15
N SER A 168 -7.76 7.98 4.34
CA SER A 168 -7.94 7.99 2.88
C SER A 168 -6.63 7.94 2.10
N VAL A 169 -5.49 8.08 2.77
CA VAL A 169 -4.16 8.00 2.15
C VAL A 169 -3.57 6.62 2.35
N TRP A 170 -3.16 5.99 1.26
CA TRP A 170 -2.27 4.85 1.24
C TRP A 170 -1.14 5.08 0.24
N HIS A 171 0.06 4.63 0.55
CA HIS A 171 1.23 4.74 -0.32
C HIS A 171 2.17 3.55 -0.15
N ALA A 172 2.92 3.23 -1.21
CA ALA A 172 3.80 2.07 -1.24
C ALA A 172 5.19 2.34 -0.64
N TRP A 173 5.66 3.58 -0.67
CA TRP A 173 6.95 3.92 -0.05
C TRP A 173 6.84 3.79 1.48
N ALA A 174 7.89 3.33 2.13
CA ALA A 174 7.90 2.99 3.56
C ALA A 174 6.82 1.99 4.02
N ASP A 175 6.06 1.34 3.11
CA ASP A 175 5.05 0.33 3.46
C ASP A 175 5.71 -0.97 3.91
N GLN A 176 6.42 -0.94 5.05
CA GLN A 176 7.04 -2.12 5.67
C GLN A 176 6.12 -2.77 6.72
N MET A 177 4.91 -2.27 6.88
CA MET A 177 4.03 -2.53 8.01
C MET A 177 3.66 -4.00 8.18
N ALA A 178 3.22 -4.68 7.13
CA ALA A 178 2.82 -6.08 7.21
C ALA A 178 3.99 -7.00 7.56
N GLY A 179 5.15 -6.80 6.93
CA GLY A 179 6.35 -7.59 7.19
C GLY A 179 6.89 -7.40 8.60
N ALA A 180 6.98 -6.15 9.05
CA ALA A 180 7.44 -5.81 10.38
C ALA A 180 6.50 -6.36 11.47
N LEU A 181 5.18 -6.24 11.25
CA LEU A 181 4.18 -6.77 12.18
C LEU A 181 4.17 -8.30 12.23
N ALA A 182 4.40 -8.97 11.09
CA ALA A 182 4.54 -10.43 11.04
C ALA A 182 5.75 -10.91 11.86
N GLU A 183 6.89 -10.24 11.73
CA GLU A 183 8.11 -10.56 12.50
C GLU A 183 7.97 -10.23 13.98
N ALA A 184 7.37 -9.09 14.32
CA ALA A 184 7.06 -8.75 15.71
C ALA A 184 6.11 -9.79 16.32
N GLY A 185 5.09 -10.22 15.59
CA GLY A 185 4.15 -11.26 16.00
C GLY A 185 4.84 -12.60 16.27
N GLN A 186 5.76 -13.01 15.40
CA GLN A 186 6.56 -14.22 15.60
C GLN A 186 7.52 -14.08 16.80
N THR A 187 8.16 -12.92 16.97
CA THR A 187 9.13 -12.65 18.04
C THR A 187 8.50 -12.65 19.42
N LEU A 188 7.26 -12.20 19.53
CA LEU A 188 6.56 -12.02 20.80
C LEU A 188 5.41 -13.01 21.02
N ASP A 189 5.28 -14.01 20.14
CA ASP A 189 4.20 -15.01 20.14
C ASP A 189 2.78 -14.38 20.08
N ARG A 190 2.62 -13.37 19.22
CA ARG A 190 1.39 -12.62 19.00
C ARG A 190 0.77 -12.99 17.65
N GLY A 191 0.04 -14.10 17.64
CA GLY A 191 -0.65 -14.62 16.45
C GLY A 191 -1.70 -13.65 15.87
N ASP A 192 -2.26 -12.78 16.70
CA ASP A 192 -3.17 -11.70 16.29
C ASP A 192 -2.45 -10.69 15.35
N TRP A 193 -1.22 -10.29 15.64
CA TRP A 193 -0.44 -9.39 14.79
C TRP A 193 -0.04 -10.06 13.47
N THR A 194 0.42 -11.31 13.54
CA THR A 194 0.66 -12.10 12.32
C THR A 194 -0.63 -12.22 11.49
N GLY A 195 -1.80 -12.32 12.15
CA GLY A 195 -3.10 -12.35 11.50
C GLY A 195 -3.45 -11.07 10.73
N VAL A 196 -3.04 -9.91 11.23
CA VAL A 196 -3.16 -8.61 10.53
C VAL A 196 -2.31 -8.60 9.26
N ALA A 197 -1.04 -8.97 9.37
CA ALA A 197 -0.14 -9.08 8.22
C ALA A 197 -0.64 -10.05 7.14
N VAL A 198 -1.16 -11.22 7.55
CA VAL A 198 -1.82 -12.19 6.65
C VAL A 198 -3.04 -11.57 5.97
N GLY A 199 -3.78 -10.73 6.70
CA GLY A 199 -4.94 -10.03 6.16
C GLY A 199 -4.59 -9.11 4.98
N GLU A 200 -3.55 -8.32 5.12
CA GLU A 200 -3.06 -7.45 4.03
C GLU A 200 -2.49 -8.27 2.87
N ALA A 201 -1.58 -9.21 3.16
CA ALA A 201 -0.94 -10.06 2.16
C ALA A 201 -1.93 -10.90 1.33
N GLY A 202 -3.10 -11.25 1.88
CA GLY A 202 -4.09 -12.09 1.20
C GLY A 202 -5.24 -11.32 0.54
N ARG A 203 -5.48 -10.06 0.92
CA ARG A 203 -6.60 -9.25 0.43
C ARG A 203 -6.14 -8.05 -0.39
N PHE A 204 -5.30 -7.20 0.20
CA PHE A 204 -4.83 -5.97 -0.43
C PHE A 204 -3.71 -6.23 -1.44
N THR A 205 -2.64 -6.91 -1.03
CA THR A 205 -1.44 -7.08 -1.88
C THR A 205 -1.72 -7.79 -3.21
N PRO A 206 -2.59 -8.84 -3.32
CA PRO A 206 -2.96 -9.40 -4.61
C PRO A 206 -3.64 -8.40 -5.54
N HIS A 207 -4.44 -7.47 -5.02
CA HIS A 207 -5.04 -6.38 -5.78
C HIS A 207 -3.96 -5.39 -6.27
N LEU A 208 -3.09 -4.93 -5.37
CA LEU A 208 -1.98 -4.05 -5.71
C LEU A 208 -1.11 -4.63 -6.84
N LEU A 209 -0.77 -5.91 -6.76
CA LEU A 209 0.01 -6.59 -7.80
C LEU A 209 -0.74 -6.74 -9.12
N ALA A 210 -2.04 -7.06 -9.08
CA ALA A 210 -2.87 -7.15 -10.27
C ALA A 210 -3.05 -5.81 -10.98
N GLN A 211 -3.04 -4.72 -10.24
CA GLN A 211 -3.04 -3.33 -10.70
C GLN A 211 -1.78 -2.94 -11.49
N GLY A 212 -0.64 -3.56 -11.20
CA GLY A 212 0.62 -3.26 -11.86
C GLY A 212 1.77 -2.92 -10.93
N GLY A 213 1.57 -3.03 -9.62
CA GLY A 213 2.63 -2.88 -8.62
C GLY A 213 2.44 -1.74 -7.63
N ALA A 214 3.50 -1.43 -6.93
CA ALA A 214 3.53 -0.52 -5.79
C ALA A 214 3.49 0.95 -6.23
N GLU A 215 2.29 1.51 -6.35
CA GLU A 215 2.07 2.93 -6.68
C GLU A 215 2.34 3.83 -5.47
N ASN A 216 2.86 5.03 -5.72
CA ASN A 216 3.25 5.97 -4.66
C ASN A 216 2.10 6.51 -3.84
N GLY A 217 0.89 6.67 -4.43
CA GLY A 217 -0.20 7.21 -3.62
C GLY A 217 -1.60 6.97 -4.16
N TRP A 218 -2.46 6.43 -3.29
CA TRP A 218 -3.90 6.47 -3.40
C TRP A 218 -4.42 7.49 -2.38
N LEU A 219 -5.17 8.54 -2.87
CA LEU A 219 -5.50 9.74 -2.09
C LEU A 219 -7.01 10.14 -2.13
N PRO A 220 -8.03 9.30 -1.99
CA PRO A 220 -8.04 7.84 -2.03
C PRO A 220 -8.06 7.22 -3.42
N ALA A 221 -8.35 7.99 -4.48
CA ALA A 221 -8.13 7.54 -5.85
C ALA A 221 -6.64 7.33 -6.12
N PRO A 222 -6.22 6.47 -7.06
CA PRO A 222 -4.82 6.29 -7.44
C PRO A 222 -4.30 7.53 -8.18
N THR A 223 -3.97 8.57 -7.45
CA THR A 223 -3.59 9.91 -7.94
C THR A 223 -2.10 9.98 -8.28
N ASP A 224 -1.24 9.40 -7.42
CA ASP A 224 0.19 9.26 -7.73
C ASP A 224 0.53 7.81 -8.08
N ARG A 225 0.54 7.54 -9.38
CA ARG A 225 0.86 6.21 -9.93
C ARG A 225 2.34 6.02 -10.24
N THR A 226 3.20 6.92 -9.81
CA THR A 226 4.65 6.73 -9.84
C THR A 226 5.02 5.50 -9.02
N GLN A 227 5.98 4.72 -9.50
CA GLN A 227 6.51 3.55 -8.79
C GLN A 227 7.99 3.74 -8.54
N ILE A 228 8.43 3.51 -7.31
CA ILE A 228 9.84 3.65 -6.91
C ILE A 228 10.39 2.34 -6.35
N ALA A 229 11.72 2.18 -6.41
CA ALA A 229 12.40 0.98 -5.94
C ALA A 229 12.09 0.66 -4.48
N TYR A 230 11.91 1.67 -3.64
CA TYR A 230 11.54 1.52 -2.24
C TYR A 230 10.18 0.81 -2.06
N GLY A 231 9.13 1.25 -2.76
CA GLY A 231 7.82 0.62 -2.68
C GLY A 231 7.82 -0.82 -3.22
N ALA A 232 8.60 -1.10 -4.27
CA ALA A 232 8.76 -2.44 -4.81
C ALA A 232 9.45 -3.38 -3.81
N ASP A 233 10.51 -2.92 -3.13
CA ASP A 233 11.18 -3.68 -2.06
C ASP A 233 10.24 -3.90 -0.87
N ALA A 234 9.54 -2.86 -0.41
CA ALA A 234 8.61 -2.96 0.70
C ALA A 234 7.57 -4.07 0.47
N THR A 235 6.93 -4.07 -0.71
CA THR A 235 5.96 -5.11 -1.10
C THR A 235 6.58 -6.51 -1.13
N LEU A 236 7.80 -6.65 -1.66
CA LEU A 236 8.54 -7.92 -1.68
C LEU A 236 8.84 -8.41 -0.26
N GLN A 237 9.39 -7.55 0.60
CA GLN A 237 9.76 -7.89 1.98
C GLN A 237 8.52 -8.25 2.81
N ASN A 238 7.44 -7.48 2.70
CA ASN A 238 6.16 -7.76 3.36
C ASN A 238 5.68 -9.19 3.07
N LEU A 239 5.66 -9.57 1.79
CA LEU A 239 5.22 -10.90 1.37
C LEU A 239 6.15 -12.01 1.88
N LEU A 240 7.48 -11.84 1.77
CA LEU A 240 8.43 -12.85 2.21
C LEU A 240 8.42 -13.05 3.73
N ARG A 241 8.36 -11.98 4.50
CA ARG A 241 8.35 -12.01 5.96
C ARG A 241 7.02 -12.56 6.48
N THR A 242 5.88 -12.15 5.91
CA THR A 242 4.56 -12.69 6.24
C THR A 242 4.46 -14.18 5.86
N ALA A 243 4.99 -14.60 4.70
CA ALA A 243 5.02 -15.99 4.29
C ALA A 243 5.75 -16.88 5.31
N ARG A 244 6.90 -16.40 5.80
CA ARG A 244 7.71 -17.10 6.81
C ARG A 244 7.00 -17.17 8.16
N ALA A 245 6.55 -16.03 8.68
CA ALA A 245 5.95 -15.94 10.01
C ALA A 245 4.62 -16.71 10.12
N ALA A 246 3.81 -16.69 9.04
CA ALA A 246 2.52 -17.37 9.01
C ALA A 246 2.56 -18.81 8.46
N GLY A 247 3.69 -19.28 7.93
CA GLY A 247 3.78 -20.57 7.26
C GLY A 247 2.89 -20.66 6.01
N ARG A 248 2.81 -19.58 5.21
CA ARG A 248 1.93 -19.47 4.04
C ARG A 248 2.72 -19.37 2.72
N PRO A 249 2.98 -20.49 2.03
CA PRO A 249 3.76 -20.50 0.77
C PRO A 249 3.17 -19.63 -0.34
N ALA A 250 1.85 -19.43 -0.36
CA ALA A 250 1.17 -18.57 -1.34
C ALA A 250 1.75 -17.15 -1.40
N PHE A 251 2.10 -16.59 -0.27
CA PHE A 251 2.68 -15.22 -0.20
C PHE A 251 4.11 -15.19 -0.73
N ARG A 252 4.85 -16.30 -0.61
CA ARG A 252 6.17 -16.43 -1.25
C ARG A 252 6.04 -16.48 -2.78
N ASP A 253 4.99 -17.11 -3.30
CA ASP A 253 4.70 -17.11 -4.72
C ASP A 253 4.31 -15.71 -5.22
N LEU A 254 3.52 -14.95 -4.45
CA LEU A 254 3.21 -13.55 -4.74
C LEU A 254 4.46 -12.65 -4.70
N ALA A 255 5.40 -12.93 -3.81
CA ALA A 255 6.66 -12.20 -3.71
C ALA A 255 7.46 -12.24 -5.03
N GLY A 256 7.39 -13.35 -5.78
CA GLY A 256 7.98 -13.45 -7.11
C GLY A 256 7.32 -12.51 -8.13
N ILE A 257 6.01 -12.28 -8.03
CA ILE A 257 5.30 -11.31 -8.88
C ILE A 257 5.66 -9.88 -8.49
N ALA A 258 5.78 -9.58 -7.19
CA ALA A 258 6.24 -8.28 -6.70
C ALA A 258 7.65 -7.97 -7.20
N ALA A 259 8.60 -8.90 -7.03
CA ALA A 259 9.98 -8.75 -7.47
C ALA A 259 10.13 -8.66 -9.01
N ALA A 260 9.13 -9.13 -9.78
CA ALA A 260 9.15 -9.00 -11.24
C ALA A 260 9.19 -7.53 -11.70
N TRP A 261 8.88 -6.57 -10.83
CA TRP A 261 9.04 -5.14 -11.07
C TRP A 261 10.48 -4.79 -11.49
N TYR A 262 11.48 -5.36 -10.82
CA TYR A 262 12.90 -5.14 -11.14
C TYR A 262 13.32 -5.68 -12.50
N PHE A 263 12.54 -6.59 -13.08
CA PHE A 263 12.86 -7.30 -14.32
C PHE A 263 11.93 -6.97 -15.49
N GLY A 264 11.00 -6.00 -15.32
CA GLY A 264 10.16 -5.48 -16.40
C GLY A 264 8.64 -5.59 -16.18
N ASN A 265 8.14 -6.16 -15.09
CA ASN A 265 6.72 -6.05 -14.74
C ASN A 265 6.43 -4.69 -14.10
N ASN A 266 6.54 -3.64 -14.91
CA ASN A 266 6.37 -2.25 -14.51
C ASN A 266 5.80 -1.44 -15.68
N PRO A 267 5.39 -0.18 -15.50
CA PRO A 267 4.82 0.65 -16.58
C PRO A 267 5.73 0.83 -17.79
N ALA A 268 7.05 0.82 -17.61
CA ALA A 268 8.01 0.98 -18.71
C ALA A 268 8.31 -0.33 -19.45
N GLY A 269 7.98 -1.49 -18.90
CA GLY A 269 8.29 -2.80 -19.49
C GLY A 269 9.80 -3.13 -19.55
N VAL A 270 10.64 -2.45 -18.77
CA VAL A 270 12.10 -2.61 -18.77
C VAL A 270 12.66 -2.96 -17.39
N ALA A 271 13.87 -3.52 -17.38
CA ALA A 271 14.56 -3.80 -16.12
C ALA A 271 14.90 -2.51 -15.36
N MET A 272 14.66 -2.50 -14.05
CA MET A 272 14.97 -1.42 -13.12
C MET A 272 16.24 -1.68 -12.31
N TYR A 273 16.83 -2.85 -12.45
CA TYR A 273 18.09 -3.26 -11.84
C TYR A 273 19.08 -3.69 -12.92
N ASP A 274 20.28 -3.15 -12.85
CA ASP A 274 21.39 -3.51 -13.72
C ASP A 274 22.38 -4.42 -12.97
N PRO A 275 22.44 -5.72 -13.27
CA PRO A 275 23.32 -6.65 -12.58
C PRO A 275 24.81 -6.44 -12.88
N ALA A 276 25.15 -5.76 -13.97
CA ALA A 276 26.55 -5.50 -14.32
C ALA A 276 27.18 -4.41 -13.44
N THR A 277 26.37 -3.47 -12.99
CA THR A 277 26.82 -2.33 -12.16
C THR A 277 26.29 -2.35 -10.75
N GLY A 278 25.28 -3.17 -10.45
CA GLY A 278 24.56 -3.19 -9.17
C GLY A 278 23.61 -2.00 -8.98
N ARG A 279 23.39 -1.19 -10.02
CA ARG A 279 22.53 0.00 -9.94
C ARG A 279 21.05 -0.39 -9.97
N THR A 280 20.29 0.25 -9.11
CA THR A 280 18.82 0.25 -9.14
C THR A 280 18.35 1.65 -9.51
N PHE A 281 17.54 1.77 -10.58
CA PHE A 281 16.97 3.05 -10.98
C PHE A 281 15.91 3.51 -9.98
N ASP A 282 15.80 4.84 -9.76
CA ASP A 282 14.98 5.41 -8.68
C ASP A 282 13.50 5.10 -8.86
N GLY A 283 12.95 5.23 -10.07
CA GLY A 283 11.52 5.02 -10.26
C GLY A 283 11.04 5.14 -11.69
N ILE A 284 9.74 5.02 -11.85
CA ILE A 284 9.03 5.07 -13.13
C ILE A 284 7.80 5.94 -12.97
N SER A 285 7.65 6.94 -13.85
CA SER A 285 6.44 7.75 -13.95
C SER A 285 5.29 6.95 -14.61
N PRO A 286 4.02 7.38 -14.43
CA PRO A 286 2.86 6.69 -14.98
C PRO A 286 2.88 6.52 -16.51
N ASP A 287 3.54 7.41 -17.23
CA ASP A 287 3.72 7.37 -18.69
C ASP A 287 4.82 6.38 -19.16
N GLY A 288 5.46 5.68 -18.23
CA GLY A 288 6.57 4.77 -18.50
C GLY A 288 7.94 5.43 -18.56
N THR A 289 8.07 6.72 -18.27
CA THR A 289 9.36 7.39 -18.21
C THR A 289 10.16 6.91 -17.01
N VAL A 290 11.37 6.39 -17.24
CA VAL A 290 12.26 5.86 -16.20
C VAL A 290 13.18 6.96 -15.68
N ASN A 291 13.15 7.22 -14.38
CA ASN A 291 14.18 7.97 -13.68
C ASN A 291 15.40 7.06 -13.47
N ARG A 292 16.44 7.28 -14.29
CA ARG A 292 17.68 6.47 -14.31
C ARG A 292 18.73 6.92 -13.29
N ASN A 293 18.40 7.85 -12.41
CA ASN A 293 19.23 8.12 -11.25
C ASN A 293 19.29 6.86 -10.36
N SER A 294 20.21 6.82 -9.43
CA SER A 294 20.36 5.74 -8.46
C SER A 294 20.82 6.37 -7.16
N GLY A 295 19.87 6.90 -6.43
CA GLY A 295 20.10 7.49 -5.12
C GLY A 295 20.42 6.44 -4.05
N ALA A 296 20.76 6.88 -2.85
CA ALA A 296 21.09 5.98 -1.74
C ALA A 296 19.88 5.08 -1.38
N GLU A 297 18.68 5.63 -1.37
CA GLU A 297 17.45 4.89 -1.06
C GLU A 297 17.22 3.76 -2.07
N SER A 298 17.21 4.08 -3.35
CA SER A 298 17.00 3.09 -4.43
C SER A 298 18.10 2.02 -4.45
N THR A 299 19.34 2.41 -4.18
CA THR A 299 20.47 1.48 -4.08
C THR A 299 20.29 0.52 -2.90
N ILE A 300 19.95 1.02 -1.72
CA ILE A 300 19.74 0.19 -0.51
C ILE A 300 18.60 -0.79 -0.72
N HIS A 301 17.43 -0.31 -1.15
CA HIS A 301 16.24 -1.14 -1.33
C HIS A 301 16.39 -2.13 -2.49
N GLY A 302 17.06 -1.73 -3.58
CA GLY A 302 17.41 -2.64 -4.66
C GLY A 302 18.35 -3.76 -4.19
N LEU A 303 19.36 -3.47 -3.40
CA LEU A 303 20.27 -4.47 -2.83
C LEU A 303 19.55 -5.40 -1.84
N LEU A 304 18.68 -4.89 -0.97
CA LEU A 304 17.87 -5.71 -0.07
C LEU A 304 16.99 -6.70 -0.84
N SER A 305 16.36 -6.23 -1.93
CA SER A 305 15.60 -7.09 -2.83
C SER A 305 16.46 -8.16 -3.51
N MET A 306 17.62 -7.79 -4.04
CA MET A 306 18.51 -8.75 -4.72
C MET A 306 19.06 -9.80 -3.75
N LEU A 307 19.46 -9.41 -2.54
CA LEU A 307 19.86 -10.35 -1.49
C LEU A 307 18.73 -11.30 -1.09
N ALA A 308 17.49 -10.80 -1.02
CA ALA A 308 16.32 -11.63 -0.74
C ALA A 308 16.05 -12.65 -1.86
N LEU A 309 16.28 -12.29 -3.12
CA LEU A 309 16.16 -13.17 -4.29
C LEU A 309 17.29 -14.19 -4.37
N ASP A 310 18.53 -13.81 -4.08
CA ASP A 310 19.68 -14.72 -4.05
C ASP A 310 19.48 -15.83 -3.00
N ALA A 311 18.90 -15.48 -1.86
CA ALA A 311 18.55 -16.45 -0.83
C ALA A 311 17.35 -17.35 -1.19
N ARG A 312 16.61 -17.05 -2.29
CA ARG A 312 15.37 -17.75 -2.69
C ARG A 312 15.29 -17.94 -4.21
N PRO A 313 16.02 -18.92 -4.76
CA PRO A 313 16.09 -19.14 -6.23
C PRO A 313 14.72 -19.38 -6.89
N ASP A 314 13.77 -19.95 -6.19
CA ASP A 314 12.40 -20.18 -6.69
C ASP A 314 11.62 -18.87 -6.86
N VAL A 315 11.75 -17.90 -5.92
CA VAL A 315 11.18 -16.56 -6.02
C VAL A 315 11.86 -15.79 -7.16
N ALA A 316 13.20 -15.88 -7.25
CA ALA A 316 13.98 -15.26 -8.31
C ALA A 316 13.60 -15.79 -9.70
N ALA A 317 13.34 -17.11 -9.83
CA ALA A 317 12.88 -17.69 -11.08
C ALA A 317 11.52 -17.13 -11.52
N ARG A 318 10.58 -16.97 -10.58
CA ARG A 318 9.28 -16.32 -10.85
C ARG A 318 9.43 -14.86 -11.23
N ALA A 319 10.28 -14.12 -10.54
CA ALA A 319 10.53 -12.70 -10.80
C ALA A 319 11.00 -12.44 -12.25
N ARG A 320 11.72 -13.39 -12.85
CA ARG A 320 12.16 -13.31 -14.24
C ARG A 320 11.07 -13.55 -15.28
N LEU A 321 9.89 -14.04 -14.88
CA LEU A 321 8.71 -14.12 -15.74
C LEU A 321 7.97 -12.75 -15.71
N ALA A 322 8.64 -11.69 -16.15
CA ALA A 322 8.26 -10.32 -15.91
C ALA A 322 7.55 -9.62 -17.09
N GLY A 323 7.58 -10.20 -18.28
CA GLY A 323 6.95 -9.60 -19.46
C GLY A 323 5.42 -9.60 -19.34
N ARG A 324 4.80 -8.42 -19.25
CA ARG A 324 3.35 -8.28 -19.16
C ARG A 324 2.68 -8.72 -20.48
N ARG A 325 1.76 -9.67 -20.41
CA ARG A 325 1.01 -10.23 -21.55
C ARG A 325 -0.45 -9.77 -21.59
N ALA A 326 -1.09 -9.72 -20.43
CA ALA A 326 -2.45 -9.22 -20.28
C ALA A 326 -2.67 -8.69 -18.86
N GLN A 327 -3.51 -7.70 -18.76
CA GLN A 327 -3.94 -7.13 -17.49
C GLN A 327 -5.38 -6.65 -17.63
N VAL A 328 -6.21 -6.98 -16.63
CA VAL A 328 -7.54 -6.42 -16.46
C VAL A 328 -7.73 -6.10 -14.99
N THR A 329 -7.94 -4.84 -14.71
CA THR A 329 -8.07 -4.28 -13.37
C THR A 329 -9.09 -3.14 -13.38
N TRP A 330 -9.22 -2.40 -12.30
CA TRP A 330 -10.14 -1.26 -12.24
C TRP A 330 -9.75 -0.14 -13.22
N GLN A 331 -10.73 0.69 -13.52
CA GLN A 331 -10.55 1.93 -14.26
C GLN A 331 -10.96 3.09 -13.37
N LEU A 332 -10.11 4.10 -13.27
CA LEU A 332 -10.46 5.39 -12.67
C LEU A 332 -11.22 6.21 -13.71
N VAL A 333 -12.41 6.66 -13.35
CA VAL A 333 -13.28 7.47 -14.20
C VAL A 333 -13.56 8.78 -13.47
N GLU A 334 -12.89 9.84 -13.91
CA GLU A 334 -13.04 11.18 -13.35
C GLU A 334 -14.46 11.70 -13.60
N ALA A 335 -15.13 12.19 -12.57
CA ALA A 335 -16.50 12.66 -12.70
C ALA A 335 -16.59 13.90 -13.59
N GLU A 336 -15.65 14.83 -13.45
CA GLU A 336 -15.61 16.07 -14.23
C GLU A 336 -15.36 15.87 -15.73
N ALA A 337 -14.86 14.72 -16.14
CA ALA A 337 -14.72 14.36 -17.55
C ALA A 337 -16.06 13.93 -18.19
N GLY A 338 -17.11 13.79 -17.38
CA GLY A 338 -18.43 13.34 -17.83
C GLY A 338 -19.32 14.47 -18.39
N GLN A 339 -20.38 14.06 -19.08
CA GLN A 339 -21.43 14.97 -19.52
C GLN A 339 -22.36 15.30 -18.34
N LEU A 340 -22.51 16.58 -18.04
CA LEU A 340 -23.35 17.09 -16.95
C LEU A 340 -24.75 17.47 -17.44
N THR A 341 -25.77 17.15 -16.65
CA THR A 341 -27.16 17.58 -16.88
C THR A 341 -27.86 17.91 -15.56
N GLY A 342 -28.93 18.71 -15.62
CA GLY A 342 -29.65 19.17 -14.42
C GLY A 342 -28.79 20.08 -13.55
N ALA A 343 -28.96 20.01 -12.25
CA ALA A 343 -28.20 20.82 -11.28
C ALA A 343 -26.82 20.22 -11.00
N ALA A 344 -25.98 20.12 -12.03
CA ALA A 344 -24.62 19.61 -11.94
C ALA A 344 -23.60 20.64 -12.44
N SER A 345 -22.44 20.76 -11.78
CA SER A 345 -21.34 21.64 -12.17
C SER A 345 -19.99 21.08 -11.74
N VAL A 346 -18.94 21.39 -12.53
CA VAL A 346 -17.55 21.12 -12.14
C VAL A 346 -17.08 22.19 -11.18
N VAL A 347 -16.36 21.79 -10.15
CA VAL A 347 -15.70 22.68 -9.18
C VAL A 347 -14.22 22.36 -9.16
N THR A 348 -13.39 23.35 -9.39
CA THR A 348 -11.92 23.28 -9.24
C THR A 348 -11.53 24.05 -7.99
N PRO A 349 -11.17 23.39 -6.89
CA PRO A 349 -10.75 24.06 -5.67
C PRO A 349 -9.38 24.73 -5.87
N ALA A 350 -9.04 25.68 -4.98
CA ALA A 350 -7.74 26.36 -5.02
C ALA A 350 -6.54 25.40 -4.82
N SER A 351 -6.76 24.27 -4.15
CA SER A 351 -5.80 23.19 -3.98
C SER A 351 -6.53 21.85 -4.14
N ALA A 352 -5.94 20.93 -4.88
CA ALA A 352 -6.40 19.55 -4.92
C ALA A 352 -6.18 18.84 -3.57
N TRP A 353 -5.10 19.18 -2.86
CA TRP A 353 -4.79 18.63 -1.54
C TRP A 353 -5.72 19.22 -0.48
N THR A 354 -6.38 18.36 0.28
CA THR A 354 -7.36 18.73 1.32
C THR A 354 -6.75 18.86 2.72
N GLY A 355 -5.51 18.44 2.91
CA GLY A 355 -4.84 18.28 4.21
C GLY A 355 -4.63 16.81 4.59
N GLU A 356 -5.44 15.91 4.06
CA GLU A 356 -5.40 14.48 4.37
C GLU A 356 -5.70 13.57 3.17
N SER A 357 -6.06 14.13 2.02
CA SER A 357 -6.35 13.45 0.76
C SER A 357 -6.27 14.43 -0.40
N ALA A 358 -6.53 14.00 -1.62
CA ALA A 358 -6.53 14.89 -2.77
C ALA A 358 -7.66 14.56 -3.75
N TRP A 359 -8.26 15.61 -4.33
CA TRP A 359 -9.17 15.50 -5.46
C TRP A 359 -8.42 14.98 -6.67
N SER A 360 -8.87 13.87 -7.23
CA SER A 360 -8.30 13.30 -8.45
C SER A 360 -8.54 14.26 -9.62
N GLY A 361 -7.59 14.37 -10.55
CA GLY A 361 -7.70 15.36 -11.63
C GLY A 361 -7.70 16.83 -11.19
N GLY A 362 -7.72 17.11 -9.88
CA GLY A 362 -7.73 18.46 -9.31
C GLY A 362 -9.12 19.13 -9.29
N SER A 363 -10.19 18.40 -9.64
CA SER A 363 -11.56 18.91 -9.70
C SER A 363 -12.55 17.85 -9.20
N TYR A 364 -13.79 18.24 -8.99
CA TYR A 364 -14.88 17.33 -8.67
C TYR A 364 -16.21 17.85 -9.23
N VAL A 365 -17.21 16.99 -9.26
CA VAL A 365 -18.57 17.36 -9.69
C VAL A 365 -19.46 17.60 -8.46
N GLN A 366 -20.06 18.77 -8.39
CA GLN A 366 -21.20 19.06 -7.52
C GLN A 366 -22.49 18.58 -8.18
N LEU A 367 -23.28 17.81 -7.45
CA LEU A 367 -24.58 17.29 -7.87
C LEU A 367 -25.66 17.81 -6.90
N GLY A 368 -26.38 18.85 -7.30
CA GLY A 368 -27.59 19.31 -6.64
C GLY A 368 -28.80 18.44 -7.00
N PRO A 369 -30.02 18.80 -6.50
CA PRO A 369 -31.24 18.04 -6.76
C PRO A 369 -31.46 17.78 -8.25
N GLY A 370 -31.61 16.53 -8.65
CA GLY A 370 -31.76 16.12 -10.05
C GLY A 370 -30.51 16.27 -10.92
N GLY A 371 -29.38 16.68 -10.33
CA GLY A 371 -28.09 16.76 -11.02
C GLY A 371 -27.57 15.39 -11.40
N ARG A 372 -27.00 15.28 -12.61
CA ARG A 372 -26.47 14.03 -13.16
C ARG A 372 -25.15 14.26 -13.87
N VAL A 373 -24.26 13.30 -13.73
CA VAL A 373 -23.05 13.14 -14.57
C VAL A 373 -23.12 11.79 -15.29
N THR A 374 -22.69 11.75 -16.55
CA THR A 374 -22.59 10.51 -17.33
C THR A 374 -21.25 10.48 -18.07
N ASN A 375 -20.45 9.47 -17.76
CA ASN A 375 -19.20 9.16 -18.44
C ASN A 375 -19.43 8.00 -19.43
N THR A 376 -18.60 7.91 -20.43
CA THR A 376 -18.59 6.80 -21.39
C THR A 376 -17.26 6.08 -21.30
N LEU A 377 -17.27 4.77 -21.09
CA LEU A 377 -16.05 3.98 -20.91
C LEU A 377 -16.05 2.71 -21.77
N THR A 378 -14.86 2.20 -22.04
CA THR A 378 -14.68 0.90 -22.69
C THR A 378 -14.49 -0.16 -21.61
N LEU A 379 -15.39 -1.15 -21.60
CA LEU A 379 -15.29 -2.28 -20.68
C LEU A 379 -14.45 -3.40 -21.31
N PRO A 380 -13.33 -3.81 -20.67
CA PRO A 380 -12.41 -4.77 -21.26
C PRO A 380 -12.97 -6.20 -21.31
N VAL A 381 -13.93 -6.53 -20.45
CA VAL A 381 -14.51 -7.88 -20.32
C VAL A 381 -15.99 -7.81 -19.97
N SER A 382 -16.74 -8.81 -20.42
CA SER A 382 -18.10 -9.02 -19.95
C SER A 382 -18.10 -9.62 -18.54
N GLY A 383 -18.95 -9.09 -17.67
CA GLY A 383 -19.04 -9.59 -16.30
C GLY A 383 -19.76 -8.64 -15.36
N ARG A 384 -19.58 -8.90 -14.07
CA ARG A 384 -20.04 -7.98 -13.02
C ARG A 384 -18.92 -7.01 -12.65
N TYR A 385 -19.31 -5.80 -12.32
CA TYR A 385 -18.41 -4.72 -11.91
C TYR A 385 -18.86 -4.15 -10.57
N LEU A 386 -17.92 -3.96 -9.66
CA LEU A 386 -18.12 -3.13 -8.49
C LEU A 386 -17.93 -1.67 -8.91
N LEU A 387 -18.84 -0.81 -8.50
CA LEU A 387 -18.67 0.63 -8.62
C LEU A 387 -18.23 1.14 -7.24
N LEU A 388 -17.12 1.84 -7.24
CA LEU A 388 -16.49 2.36 -6.03
C LEU A 388 -16.38 3.89 -6.17
N PRO A 389 -17.47 4.64 -5.90
CA PRO A 389 -17.42 6.10 -5.91
C PRO A 389 -16.40 6.65 -4.91
N VAL A 390 -15.64 7.63 -5.37
CA VAL A 390 -14.77 8.50 -4.59
C VAL A 390 -15.51 9.82 -4.39
N PHE A 391 -15.75 10.21 -3.15
CA PHE A 391 -16.62 11.35 -2.84
C PHE A 391 -16.27 12.01 -1.52
N ASP A 392 -16.72 13.25 -1.35
CA ASP A 392 -16.66 13.95 -0.08
C ASP A 392 -17.77 13.45 0.86
N ARG A 393 -17.38 12.79 1.94
CA ARG A 393 -18.30 12.41 2.99
C ARG A 393 -18.53 13.58 3.92
N GLN A 394 -19.77 14.04 4.01
CA GLN A 394 -20.14 15.30 4.64
C GLN A 394 -20.66 15.10 6.06
N GLN A 395 -20.45 16.12 6.90
CA GLN A 395 -21.03 16.20 8.25
C GLN A 395 -22.52 16.57 8.18
N LEU A 396 -23.30 15.72 7.52
CA LEU A 396 -24.75 15.81 7.40
C LEU A 396 -25.37 14.54 7.99
N GLU A 397 -26.66 14.58 8.26
CA GLU A 397 -27.37 13.38 8.72
C GLU A 397 -27.20 12.22 7.73
N PRO A 398 -26.94 11.00 8.20
CA PRO A 398 -26.85 9.82 7.35
C PRO A 398 -28.12 9.65 6.50
N GLY A 399 -27.95 9.39 5.21
CA GLY A 399 -29.04 9.22 4.25
C GLY A 399 -29.65 10.50 3.73
N SER A 400 -29.23 11.69 4.22
CA SER A 400 -29.77 12.97 3.76
C SER A 400 -29.21 13.42 2.41
N VAL A 401 -28.04 12.93 2.04
CA VAL A 401 -27.34 13.25 0.79
C VAL A 401 -26.75 11.99 0.18
N GLY A 402 -26.92 11.76 -1.12
CA GLY A 402 -26.36 10.58 -1.76
C GLY A 402 -26.47 10.60 -3.26
N THR A 403 -25.75 9.70 -3.89
CA THR A 403 -25.75 9.52 -5.34
C THR A 403 -26.16 8.11 -5.71
N ARG A 404 -27.01 7.99 -6.72
CA ARG A 404 -27.43 6.72 -7.33
C ARG A 404 -26.53 6.43 -8.52
N HIS A 405 -25.95 5.25 -8.55
CA HIS A 405 -25.01 4.83 -9.59
C HIS A 405 -25.61 3.76 -10.50
N ALA A 406 -25.23 3.79 -11.78
CA ALA A 406 -25.56 2.76 -12.77
C ALA A 406 -24.42 2.59 -13.78
N LEU A 407 -24.25 1.36 -14.27
CA LEU A 407 -23.34 1.01 -15.36
C LEU A 407 -24.12 0.27 -16.44
N ASP A 408 -23.98 0.72 -17.69
CA ASP A 408 -24.65 0.14 -18.87
C ASP A 408 -26.19 -0.01 -18.67
N GLY A 409 -26.79 1.02 -18.06
CA GLY A 409 -28.23 1.06 -17.75
C GLY A 409 -28.63 0.21 -16.53
N VAL A 410 -27.73 -0.59 -15.94
CA VAL A 410 -28.03 -1.44 -14.80
C VAL A 410 -27.67 -0.73 -13.50
N GLY A 411 -28.65 -0.56 -12.60
CA GLY A 411 -28.48 0.13 -11.32
C GLY A 411 -27.55 -0.60 -10.36
N ALA A 412 -26.68 0.18 -9.68
CA ALA A 412 -25.79 -0.29 -8.61
C ALA A 412 -26.28 0.10 -7.21
N GLY A 413 -27.31 0.93 -7.10
CA GLY A 413 -27.88 1.42 -5.84
C GLY A 413 -27.43 2.83 -5.48
N VAL A 414 -27.72 3.23 -4.25
CA VAL A 414 -27.40 4.56 -3.70
C VAL A 414 -26.20 4.46 -2.77
N VAL A 415 -25.28 5.41 -2.90
CA VAL A 415 -24.19 5.64 -1.96
C VAL A 415 -24.50 6.88 -1.14
N ASP A 416 -24.46 6.76 0.18
CA ASP A 416 -24.69 7.84 1.12
C ASP A 416 -23.41 8.68 1.30
N HIS A 417 -23.53 9.98 1.13
CA HIS A 417 -22.43 10.95 1.32
C HIS A 417 -22.49 11.66 2.68
N GLY A 418 -23.53 11.41 3.48
CA GLY A 418 -23.67 11.93 4.84
C GLY A 418 -22.98 11.07 5.89
N GLY A 419 -23.09 11.49 7.15
CA GLY A 419 -22.60 10.74 8.30
C GLY A 419 -21.10 10.78 8.52
N ALA A 420 -20.41 11.84 8.07
CA ALA A 420 -19.03 12.04 8.46
C ALA A 420 -18.92 12.21 9.97
N GLY A 421 -17.94 11.53 10.57
CA GLY A 421 -17.61 11.66 11.98
C GLY A 421 -16.80 12.95 12.28
N PRO A 422 -16.28 13.05 13.49
CA PRO A 422 -15.37 14.14 13.84
C PRO A 422 -14.22 14.28 12.86
N GLN A 423 -13.94 15.52 12.49
CA GLN A 423 -12.95 15.89 11.48
C GLN A 423 -11.53 15.53 11.90
N GLY A 424 -10.71 15.14 10.92
CA GLY A 424 -9.28 14.92 11.07
C GLY A 424 -8.46 16.20 10.97
N VAL A 425 -7.41 16.20 10.16
CA VAL A 425 -6.49 17.34 10.02
C VAL A 425 -6.95 18.39 9.01
N THR A 426 -7.88 18.06 8.12
CA THR A 426 -8.43 19.05 7.19
C THR A 426 -9.31 20.07 7.90
N ALA A 427 -9.20 21.33 7.52
CA ALA A 427 -10.04 22.40 8.07
C ALA A 427 -11.45 22.42 7.47
N THR A 428 -11.66 21.78 6.34
CA THR A 428 -12.96 21.73 5.64
C THR A 428 -13.80 20.60 6.21
N PRO A 429 -15.05 20.84 6.62
CA PRO A 429 -15.94 19.78 7.09
C PRO A 429 -16.18 18.69 6.04
N GLY A 430 -15.97 17.43 6.42
CA GLY A 430 -16.02 16.29 5.53
C GLY A 430 -14.64 15.76 5.15
N TYR A 431 -14.59 14.63 4.47
CA TYR A 431 -13.35 14.01 4.00
C TYR A 431 -13.60 13.16 2.75
N LEU A 432 -12.59 13.06 1.89
CA LEU A 432 -12.65 12.17 0.73
C LEU A 432 -12.57 10.71 1.17
N THR A 433 -13.44 9.89 0.63
CA THR A 433 -13.48 8.45 0.91
C THR A 433 -13.97 7.66 -0.30
N VAL A 434 -13.87 6.34 -0.19
CA VAL A 434 -14.39 5.40 -1.19
C VAL A 434 -15.47 4.53 -0.56
N ALA A 435 -16.61 4.41 -1.22
CA ALA A 435 -17.62 3.42 -0.85
C ALA A 435 -17.81 2.38 -1.95
N THR A 436 -18.27 1.20 -1.57
CA THR A 436 -18.71 0.20 -2.56
C THR A 436 -20.21 0.33 -2.76
N ALA A 437 -20.65 0.56 -3.99
CA ALA A 437 -22.08 0.58 -4.31
C ALA A 437 -22.75 -0.75 -3.92
N PRO A 438 -24.03 -0.73 -3.47
CA PRO A 438 -24.69 -1.90 -2.91
C PRO A 438 -24.76 -3.12 -3.84
N ALA A 439 -24.93 -2.89 -5.15
CA ALA A 439 -25.02 -3.95 -6.14
C ALA A 439 -23.86 -3.86 -7.16
N ALA A 440 -23.48 -5.01 -7.70
CA ALA A 440 -22.52 -5.12 -8.79
C ALA A 440 -23.26 -5.34 -10.11
N PRO A 441 -23.45 -4.31 -10.96
CA PRO A 441 -24.11 -4.43 -12.24
C PRO A 441 -23.36 -5.38 -13.17
N LYS A 442 -24.12 -6.09 -14.02
CA LYS A 442 -23.57 -6.92 -15.09
C LYS A 442 -23.57 -6.10 -16.38
N ALA A 443 -22.43 -6.01 -17.03
CA ALA A 443 -22.28 -5.32 -18.31
C ALA A 443 -21.53 -6.19 -19.32
N ALA A 444 -21.73 -5.88 -20.60
CA ALA A 444 -20.99 -6.52 -21.69
C ALA A 444 -19.65 -5.82 -21.94
N ALA A 445 -18.66 -6.57 -22.41
CA ALA A 445 -17.44 -5.97 -22.95
C ALA A 445 -17.78 -5.15 -24.21
N GLY A 446 -17.15 -4.02 -24.35
CA GLY A 446 -17.34 -3.17 -25.52
C GLY A 446 -17.07 -1.70 -25.26
N PRO A 447 -17.02 -0.90 -26.32
CA PRO A 447 -16.90 0.54 -26.22
C PRO A 447 -18.24 1.17 -25.79
N ALA A 448 -18.15 2.40 -25.28
CA ALA A 448 -19.29 3.29 -25.02
C ALA A 448 -20.32 2.79 -23.98
N ALA A 449 -19.88 2.02 -22.97
CA ALA A 449 -20.73 1.71 -21.82
C ALA A 449 -20.95 2.97 -20.96
N PRO A 450 -22.21 3.41 -20.75
CA PRO A 450 -22.49 4.60 -19.93
C PRO A 450 -22.33 4.26 -18.43
N LEU A 451 -21.55 5.08 -17.72
CA LEU A 451 -21.48 5.13 -16.27
C LEU A 451 -22.17 6.41 -15.82
N SER A 452 -23.20 6.31 -15.00
CA SER A 452 -23.92 7.48 -14.53
C SER A 452 -24.02 7.55 -13.01
N ALA A 453 -23.92 8.78 -12.48
CA ALA A 453 -24.26 9.11 -11.13
C ALA A 453 -25.24 10.28 -11.10
N TYR A 454 -26.27 10.23 -10.24
CA TYR A 454 -27.20 11.33 -10.07
C TYR A 454 -27.62 11.50 -8.61
N ALA A 455 -27.84 12.76 -8.21
CA ALA A 455 -28.32 13.10 -6.88
C ALA A 455 -29.85 13.02 -6.79
N GLY A 456 -30.35 12.70 -5.59
CA GLY A 456 -31.75 12.85 -5.23
C GLY A 456 -32.12 14.31 -4.89
N ASP A 457 -33.22 14.49 -4.16
CA ASP A 457 -33.76 15.81 -3.80
C ASP A 457 -33.11 16.40 -2.51
N GLY A 458 -32.00 15.84 -2.06
CA GLY A 458 -31.28 16.24 -0.85
C GLY A 458 -30.27 17.37 -1.05
N PRO A 459 -29.41 17.61 -0.05
CA PRO A 459 -28.27 18.51 -0.16
C PRO A 459 -27.33 18.15 -1.31
N VAL A 460 -26.42 19.09 -1.65
CA VAL A 460 -25.46 18.91 -2.73
C VAL A 460 -24.48 17.78 -2.40
N ALA A 461 -24.40 16.77 -3.27
CA ALA A 461 -23.37 15.76 -3.24
C ALA A 461 -22.11 16.22 -3.99
N ARG A 462 -20.93 15.78 -3.55
CA ARG A 462 -19.65 16.06 -4.20
C ARG A 462 -18.99 14.75 -4.59
N LEU A 463 -18.87 14.52 -5.89
CA LEU A 463 -18.34 13.30 -6.49
C LEU A 463 -17.03 13.62 -7.20
N ASP A 464 -15.96 12.95 -6.79
CA ASP A 464 -14.62 13.06 -7.37
C ASP A 464 -14.49 12.15 -8.60
N ALA A 465 -14.59 10.86 -8.37
CA ALA A 465 -14.39 9.85 -9.40
C ALA A 465 -15.22 8.59 -9.11
N VAL A 466 -15.19 7.63 -10.02
CA VAL A 466 -15.67 6.27 -9.79
C VAL A 466 -14.61 5.27 -10.23
N LEU A 467 -14.15 4.40 -9.32
CA LEU A 467 -13.35 3.25 -9.67
C LEU A 467 -14.30 2.13 -10.15
N VAL A 468 -14.15 1.73 -11.39
CA VAL A 468 -14.97 0.67 -12.02
C VAL A 468 -14.16 -0.62 -12.00
N GLN A 469 -14.44 -1.49 -11.02
CA GLN A 469 -13.68 -2.69 -10.70
C GLN A 469 -14.36 -3.95 -11.25
N PRO A 470 -13.74 -4.70 -12.19
CA PRO A 470 -14.27 -6.01 -12.57
C PRO A 470 -14.27 -6.96 -11.36
N GLU A 471 -15.33 -7.79 -11.23
CA GLU A 471 -15.48 -8.69 -10.08
C GLU A 471 -14.34 -9.71 -9.96
N VAL A 472 -13.66 -10.02 -11.05
CA VAL A 472 -12.38 -10.75 -11.09
C VAL A 472 -11.40 -9.96 -11.92
N GLU A 473 -10.31 -9.57 -11.35
CA GLU A 473 -9.17 -8.95 -12.03
C GLU A 473 -8.04 -9.95 -12.23
N TRP A 474 -7.11 -9.66 -13.15
CA TRP A 474 -5.96 -10.53 -13.39
C TRP A 474 -4.79 -9.81 -14.02
N LEU A 475 -3.62 -10.38 -13.79
CA LEU A 475 -2.35 -10.05 -14.42
C LEU A 475 -1.75 -11.34 -14.99
N VAL A 476 -1.33 -11.31 -16.26
CA VAL A 476 -0.63 -12.42 -16.91
C VAL A 476 0.78 -11.95 -17.28
N LEU A 477 1.75 -12.69 -16.82
CA LEU A 477 3.18 -12.45 -17.09
C LEU A 477 3.77 -13.63 -17.83
N GLY A 478 4.75 -13.37 -18.68
CA GLY A 478 5.47 -14.38 -19.40
C GLY A 478 6.89 -13.96 -19.69
N GLY A 479 7.74 -14.91 -20.01
CA GLY A 479 9.13 -14.65 -20.37
C GLY A 479 9.90 -15.93 -20.59
N GLY A 480 10.75 -15.95 -21.61
CA GLY A 480 11.62 -17.08 -21.90
C GLY A 480 10.85 -18.38 -22.12
N ARG A 481 10.81 -19.26 -21.11
CA ARG A 481 10.30 -20.61 -21.23
C ARG A 481 9.01 -20.88 -20.46
N GLY A 482 8.38 -19.86 -19.86
CA GLY A 482 7.22 -20.06 -18.99
C GLY A 482 6.33 -18.84 -18.85
N GLY A 483 5.23 -19.03 -18.15
CA GLY A 483 4.28 -17.98 -17.81
C GLY A 483 3.72 -18.15 -16.42
N GLN A 484 3.20 -17.05 -15.88
CA GLN A 484 2.46 -17.04 -14.63
C GLN A 484 1.29 -16.06 -14.71
N ALA A 485 0.27 -16.29 -13.91
CA ALA A 485 -0.83 -15.35 -13.78
C ALA A 485 -1.28 -15.25 -12.33
N LEU A 486 -1.73 -14.05 -11.97
CA LEU A 486 -2.43 -13.74 -10.74
C LEU A 486 -3.87 -13.36 -11.07
N LEU A 487 -4.83 -14.00 -10.41
CA LEU A 487 -6.23 -13.61 -10.44
C LEU A 487 -6.64 -13.20 -9.02
N ARG A 488 -7.44 -12.14 -8.89
CA ARG A 488 -8.01 -11.67 -7.62
C ARG A 488 -9.52 -11.55 -7.75
N SER A 489 -10.28 -12.02 -6.77
CA SER A 489 -11.74 -11.98 -6.79
C SER A 489 -12.31 -11.01 -5.75
N PHE A 490 -13.23 -10.16 -6.19
CA PHE A 490 -14.13 -9.37 -5.37
C PHE A 490 -15.54 -9.99 -5.29
N ALA A 491 -15.73 -11.17 -5.86
CA ALA A 491 -17.01 -11.89 -5.86
C ALA A 491 -17.37 -12.40 -4.46
N ARG A 492 -18.70 -12.49 -4.22
CA ARG A 492 -19.25 -13.12 -2.99
C ARG A 492 -19.38 -14.64 -3.10
N SER A 493 -19.18 -15.18 -4.29
CA SER A 493 -19.27 -16.61 -4.58
C SER A 493 -18.09 -17.04 -5.47
N PRO A 494 -17.73 -18.33 -5.49
CA PRO A 494 -16.65 -18.83 -6.32
C PRO A 494 -16.83 -18.44 -7.79
N ARG A 495 -15.73 -18.17 -8.48
CA ARG A 495 -15.67 -17.90 -9.91
C ARG A 495 -14.70 -18.87 -10.56
N THR A 496 -14.82 -19.02 -11.87
CA THR A 496 -13.86 -19.75 -12.70
C THR A 496 -13.52 -18.89 -13.91
N ARG A 497 -12.23 -18.84 -14.26
CA ARG A 497 -11.75 -18.15 -15.45
C ARG A 497 -10.77 -19.02 -16.21
N ALA A 498 -10.93 -19.05 -17.54
CA ALA A 498 -9.92 -19.64 -18.40
C ALA A 498 -8.67 -18.76 -18.43
N VAL A 499 -7.51 -19.34 -18.17
CA VAL A 499 -6.20 -18.70 -18.23
C VAL A 499 -5.31 -19.49 -19.18
N THR A 500 -4.74 -18.81 -20.16
CA THR A 500 -3.77 -19.38 -21.10
C THR A 500 -2.40 -18.80 -20.82
N LEU A 501 -1.41 -19.68 -20.65
CA LEU A 501 -0.02 -19.30 -20.42
C LEU A 501 0.88 -19.87 -21.53
N GLU A 502 1.90 -19.10 -21.87
CA GLU A 502 3.01 -19.54 -22.71
C GLU A 502 3.90 -20.54 -21.94
N GLY A 503 4.64 -21.37 -22.66
CA GLY A 503 5.60 -22.31 -22.08
C GLY A 503 5.32 -23.75 -22.43
N THR A 504 6.06 -24.66 -21.77
CA THR A 504 5.98 -26.10 -21.96
C THR A 504 5.57 -26.83 -20.68
N GLY A 505 4.98 -28.00 -20.79
CA GLY A 505 4.51 -28.79 -19.65
C GLY A 505 3.07 -28.46 -19.24
N PRO A 506 2.59 -28.99 -18.10
CA PRO A 506 1.24 -28.76 -17.61
C PRO A 506 1.07 -27.36 -17.04
N THR A 507 -0.15 -26.83 -17.17
CA THR A 507 -0.55 -25.58 -16.50
C THR A 507 -1.20 -25.92 -15.17
N LEU A 508 -0.74 -25.28 -14.10
CA LEU A 508 -1.18 -25.50 -12.73
C LEU A 508 -1.82 -24.25 -12.16
N ALA A 509 -3.09 -24.34 -11.73
CA ALA A 509 -3.79 -23.29 -11.00
C ALA A 509 -3.95 -23.68 -9.53
N ARG A 510 -3.53 -22.80 -8.61
CA ARG A 510 -3.73 -22.94 -7.15
C ARG A 510 -4.56 -21.78 -6.66
N ALA A 511 -5.76 -22.07 -6.18
CA ALA A 511 -6.65 -21.09 -5.60
C ALA A 511 -6.48 -21.03 -4.09
N TYR A 512 -6.45 -19.81 -3.56
CA TYR A 512 -6.27 -19.51 -2.16
C TYR A 512 -7.41 -18.62 -1.65
N ASP A 513 -7.76 -18.79 -0.39
CA ASP A 513 -8.66 -17.88 0.30
C ASP A 513 -7.96 -16.53 0.60
N GLN A 514 -8.70 -15.59 1.19
CA GLN A 514 -8.20 -14.28 1.60
C GLN A 514 -7.15 -14.31 2.73
N ARG A 515 -6.76 -15.48 3.21
CA ARG A 515 -5.72 -15.71 4.23
C ARG A 515 -4.53 -16.49 3.67
N GLY A 516 -4.50 -16.72 2.35
CA GLY A 516 -3.45 -17.49 1.70
C GLY A 516 -3.51 -18.99 1.98
N THR A 517 -4.66 -19.53 2.42
CA THR A 517 -4.87 -20.96 2.59
C THR A 517 -5.29 -21.57 1.25
N LEU A 518 -4.62 -22.65 0.83
CA LEU A 518 -4.97 -23.36 -0.40
C LEU A 518 -6.35 -24.00 -0.28
N VAL A 519 -7.25 -23.67 -1.22
CA VAL A 519 -8.63 -24.19 -1.26
C VAL A 519 -8.92 -25.08 -2.47
N ALA A 520 -8.16 -24.93 -3.56
CA ALA A 520 -8.30 -25.78 -4.74
C ALA A 520 -7.01 -25.81 -5.57
N THR A 521 -6.81 -26.92 -6.26
CA THR A 521 -5.75 -27.10 -7.26
C THR A 521 -6.34 -27.72 -8.51
N VAL A 522 -6.04 -27.14 -9.67
CA VAL A 522 -6.45 -27.66 -10.98
C VAL A 522 -5.23 -27.74 -11.88
N THR A 523 -5.06 -28.87 -12.55
CA THR A 523 -3.97 -29.09 -13.51
C THR A 523 -4.56 -29.35 -14.89
N SER A 524 -3.97 -28.76 -15.92
CA SER A 524 -4.28 -29.02 -17.33
C SER A 524 -3.02 -29.43 -18.07
N ALA A 525 -3.12 -30.44 -18.92
CA ALA A 525 -2.00 -30.84 -19.79
C ALA A 525 -1.73 -29.83 -20.91
N SER A 526 -2.70 -28.96 -21.21
CA SER A 526 -2.57 -27.88 -22.19
C SER A 526 -2.06 -26.56 -21.59
N GLY A 527 -1.81 -25.56 -22.44
CA GLY A 527 -1.48 -24.19 -22.03
C GLY A 527 -2.64 -23.45 -21.36
N THR A 528 -3.84 -23.99 -21.40
CA THR A 528 -5.05 -23.35 -20.86
C THR A 528 -5.59 -24.15 -19.69
N VAL A 529 -5.95 -23.48 -18.60
CA VAL A 529 -6.56 -24.09 -17.42
C VAL A 529 -7.82 -23.30 -17.02
N ALA A 530 -8.86 -23.99 -16.56
CA ALA A 530 -10.02 -23.37 -15.92
C ALA A 530 -9.67 -23.09 -14.45
N ALA A 531 -9.13 -21.92 -14.19
CA ALA A 531 -8.64 -21.50 -12.87
C ALA A 531 -9.81 -21.13 -11.96
N PRO A 532 -10.04 -21.85 -10.85
CA PRO A 532 -11.01 -21.45 -9.83
C PRO A 532 -10.49 -20.23 -9.06
N VAL A 533 -11.38 -19.34 -8.65
CA VAL A 533 -11.04 -18.19 -7.79
C VAL A 533 -12.00 -18.16 -6.60
N ALA A 534 -11.46 -18.24 -5.40
CA ALA A 534 -12.25 -18.22 -4.17
C ALA A 534 -12.85 -16.83 -3.91
N PRO A 535 -14.01 -16.73 -3.21
CA PRO A 535 -14.58 -15.45 -2.82
C PRO A 535 -13.59 -14.62 -1.99
N GLY A 536 -13.32 -13.39 -2.42
CA GLY A 536 -12.37 -12.50 -1.75
C GLY A 536 -10.91 -12.99 -1.77
N GLY A 537 -10.62 -14.12 -2.40
CA GLY A 537 -9.29 -14.73 -2.48
C GLY A 537 -8.58 -14.47 -3.80
N PHE A 538 -7.52 -15.22 -4.03
CA PHE A 538 -6.71 -15.10 -5.24
C PHE A 538 -6.28 -16.46 -5.78
N THR A 539 -5.84 -16.51 -7.02
CA THR A 539 -5.35 -17.72 -7.69
C THR A 539 -4.04 -17.43 -8.39
N LEU A 540 -3.08 -18.31 -8.20
CA LEU A 540 -1.82 -18.30 -8.92
C LEU A 540 -1.83 -19.41 -9.96
N VAL A 541 -1.51 -19.06 -11.20
CA VAL A 541 -1.40 -19.99 -12.31
C VAL A 541 0.03 -19.98 -12.82
N THR A 542 0.59 -21.14 -13.09
CA THR A 542 1.97 -21.31 -13.57
C THR A 542 2.07 -22.36 -14.67
N ARG A 543 3.01 -22.15 -15.58
CA ARG A 543 3.36 -23.12 -16.63
C ARG A 543 4.85 -23.13 -16.91
#